data_59d78d53dc3321f36529bf9738fbf83f
#
_entry.id   59d78d53dc3321f36529bf9738fbf83f
#
_cell.length_a   1.000
_cell.length_b   1.000
_cell.length_c   1.000
_cell.angle_alpha   90.00
_cell.angle_beta   90.00
_cell.angle_gamma   90.00
#
_symmetry.space_group_name_H-M   'P 1'
#
loop_
_entity.id
_entity.type
_entity.pdbx_description
1 polymer ?
#
loop_
_entity_poly.entity_id
_entity_poly.type
_entity_poly.pdbx_seq_one_letter_code
_entity_poly.pdbx_strand_id
1 'polypeptide(L)'
;MSKKQATSGTKAKKTIVNIIIHIFLAILSFIWVLPIFWVVLTSFRGEKGSYVTTFFPKTYTINNYVKLFTDTSILNFPKMFVNTFIIAIFTCIISTIFVLSVSYTMSRMRFNMRKPFMNVAMILGLFPSFMSMIAVYYILKALGLAEGSMIRIALIVVFSAGSGVGFYVAKGFFDTIPKALDEAAIIDGATRWQVFTKITAPLSKPIIVYTILTSFMGPWVDFIFAKVICRADAQYYTVSIGLWKMLEKEYIDSWYTCFAAGAVVVSIPIAILFLLTQKFYVDGMSGAVKG
;
A
#
# COMPACT_ATOMS: atom_id res chain seq x y z
N MET A 1 2.05 -44.92 -38.53
CA MET A 1 2.39 -43.53 -38.90
C MET A 1 1.40 -42.47 -38.40
N SER A 2 0.44 -42.77 -37.51
CA SER A 2 -0.63 -41.81 -37.10
C SER A 2 -0.39 -40.97 -35.86
N LYS A 3 0.54 -41.30 -34.97
CA LYS A 3 0.76 -40.57 -33.69
C LYS A 3 1.56 -39.26 -33.80
N LYS A 4 2.36 -39.00 -34.87
CA LYS A 4 3.18 -37.81 -35.02
C LYS A 4 2.38 -36.58 -35.55
N GLN A 5 1.31 -36.77 -36.28
CA GLN A 5 0.50 -35.68 -36.82
C GLN A 5 -0.45 -35.06 -35.76
N ALA A 6 -0.97 -35.87 -34.83
CA ALA A 6 -1.83 -35.34 -33.74
C ALA A 6 -1.09 -34.42 -32.73
N THR A 7 0.23 -34.66 -32.55
CA THR A 7 1.03 -33.81 -31.64
C THR A 7 1.46 -32.48 -32.26
N SER A 8 1.55 -32.37 -33.59
CA SER A 8 1.89 -31.11 -34.27
C SER A 8 0.74 -30.09 -34.25
N GLY A 9 -0.50 -30.52 -34.52
CA GLY A 9 -1.67 -29.65 -34.49
C GLY A 9 -1.97 -29.09 -33.10
N THR A 10 -1.77 -29.88 -32.06
CA THR A 10 -1.95 -29.41 -30.67
C THR A 10 -0.86 -28.41 -30.22
N LYS A 11 0.37 -28.55 -30.71
CA LYS A 11 1.46 -27.59 -30.47
C LYS A 11 1.19 -26.25 -31.17
N ALA A 12 0.81 -26.30 -32.47
CA ALA A 12 0.48 -25.10 -33.23
C ALA A 12 -0.70 -24.32 -32.58
N LYS A 13 -1.77 -25.01 -32.18
CA LYS A 13 -2.90 -24.41 -31.47
C LYS A 13 -2.49 -23.75 -30.16
N LYS A 14 -1.64 -24.40 -29.35
CA LYS A 14 -1.10 -23.82 -28.11
C LYS A 14 -0.25 -22.58 -28.38
N THR A 15 0.57 -22.59 -29.42
CA THR A 15 1.39 -21.44 -29.79
C THR A 15 0.52 -20.26 -30.22
N ILE A 16 -0.51 -20.48 -31.05
CA ILE A 16 -1.44 -19.41 -31.47
C ILE A 16 -2.19 -18.83 -30.27
N VAL A 17 -2.70 -19.67 -29.37
CA VAL A 17 -3.38 -19.22 -28.15
C VAL A 17 -2.43 -18.40 -27.28
N ASN A 18 -1.18 -18.84 -27.11
CA ASN A 18 -0.18 -18.10 -26.34
C ASN A 18 0.12 -16.73 -26.98
N ILE A 19 0.24 -16.64 -28.29
CA ILE A 19 0.44 -15.37 -29.00
C ILE A 19 -0.73 -14.42 -28.75
N ILE A 20 -1.97 -14.90 -28.87
CA ILE A 20 -3.18 -14.11 -28.63
C ILE A 20 -3.20 -13.60 -27.18
N ILE A 21 -2.88 -14.46 -26.20
CA ILE A 21 -2.80 -14.08 -24.79
C ILE A 21 -1.73 -12.99 -24.57
N HIS A 22 -0.54 -13.13 -25.16
CA HIS A 22 0.53 -12.14 -25.01
C HIS A 22 0.17 -10.79 -25.66
N ILE A 23 -0.47 -10.80 -26.84
CA ILE A 23 -0.97 -9.58 -27.48
C ILE A 23 -2.02 -8.90 -26.59
N PHE A 24 -2.99 -9.67 -26.08
CA PHE A 24 -4.01 -9.15 -25.17
C PHE A 24 -3.40 -8.53 -23.91
N LEU A 25 -2.46 -9.25 -23.27
CA LEU A 25 -1.74 -8.76 -22.09
C LEU A 25 -0.90 -7.50 -22.39
N ALA A 26 -0.28 -7.44 -23.56
CA ALA A 26 0.50 -6.26 -23.97
C ALA A 26 -0.41 -5.03 -24.16
N ILE A 27 -1.56 -5.19 -24.82
CA ILE A 27 -2.54 -4.11 -24.98
C ILE A 27 -3.07 -3.67 -23.62
N LEU A 28 -3.44 -4.60 -22.76
CA LEU A 28 -3.92 -4.30 -21.42
C LEU A 28 -2.86 -3.55 -20.61
N SER A 29 -1.61 -4.00 -20.64
CA SER A 29 -0.48 -3.35 -19.96
C SER A 29 -0.26 -1.93 -20.48
N PHE A 30 -0.35 -1.73 -21.79
CA PHE A 30 -0.23 -0.40 -22.40
C PHE A 30 -1.33 0.55 -21.91
N ILE A 31 -2.59 0.08 -21.87
CA ILE A 31 -3.72 0.88 -21.35
C ILE A 31 -3.50 1.29 -19.88
N TRP A 32 -2.97 0.37 -19.06
CA TRP A 32 -2.70 0.65 -17.63
C TRP A 32 -1.54 1.61 -17.40
N VAL A 33 -0.53 1.56 -18.26
CA VAL A 33 0.65 2.44 -18.15
C VAL A 33 0.35 3.85 -18.68
N LEU A 34 -0.60 4.00 -19.62
CA LEU A 34 -0.90 5.26 -20.28
C LEU A 34 -1.24 6.42 -19.33
N PRO A 35 -2.11 6.28 -18.30
CA PRO A 35 -2.36 7.35 -17.34
C PRO A 35 -1.11 7.72 -16.53
N ILE A 36 -0.29 6.73 -16.15
CA ILE A 36 0.95 6.98 -15.41
C ILE A 36 1.92 7.78 -16.30
N PHE A 37 2.08 7.36 -17.54
CA PHE A 37 2.90 8.05 -18.52
C PHE A 37 2.43 9.50 -18.74
N TRP A 38 1.10 9.70 -18.80
CA TRP A 38 0.53 11.05 -18.94
C TRP A 38 0.82 11.94 -17.72
N VAL A 39 0.76 11.42 -16.49
CA VAL A 39 1.14 12.16 -15.28
C VAL A 39 2.62 12.54 -15.32
N VAL A 40 3.51 11.61 -15.74
CA VAL A 40 4.93 11.89 -15.90
C VAL A 40 5.16 12.96 -16.95
N LEU A 41 4.51 12.91 -18.12
CA LEU A 41 4.59 13.97 -19.12
C LEU A 41 4.11 15.32 -18.58
N THR A 42 2.99 15.31 -17.84
CA THR A 42 2.42 16.52 -17.26
C THR A 42 3.34 17.14 -16.21
N SER A 43 4.12 16.34 -15.48
CA SER A 43 5.09 16.86 -14.50
C SER A 43 6.22 17.69 -15.12
N PHE A 44 6.52 17.45 -16.40
CA PHE A 44 7.51 18.23 -17.17
C PHE A 44 6.88 19.30 -18.08
N ARG A 45 5.56 19.48 -18.03
CA ARG A 45 4.85 20.43 -18.87
C ARG A 45 5.16 21.88 -18.48
N GLY A 46 5.53 22.72 -19.46
CA GLY A 46 5.80 24.14 -19.24
C GLY A 46 4.54 25.02 -19.30
N GLU A 47 3.47 24.54 -19.95
CA GLU A 47 2.21 25.26 -20.05
C GLU A 47 1.46 25.21 -18.70
N LYS A 48 0.91 26.33 -18.28
CA LYS A 48 0.11 26.47 -17.06
C LYS A 48 -1.34 26.09 -17.31
N GLY A 49 -2.06 25.76 -16.25
CA GLY A 49 -3.50 25.48 -16.26
C GLY A 49 -3.84 24.00 -16.22
N SER A 50 -5.05 23.71 -15.76
CA SER A 50 -5.59 22.34 -15.64
C SER A 50 -6.20 21.82 -16.94
N TYR A 51 -6.61 22.73 -17.84
CA TYR A 51 -7.18 22.36 -19.13
C TYR A 51 -6.08 22.16 -20.17
N VAL A 52 -5.70 20.90 -20.34
CA VAL A 52 -4.64 20.50 -21.28
C VAL A 52 -5.27 20.13 -22.62
N THR A 53 -4.94 20.87 -23.67
CA THR A 53 -5.48 20.64 -25.02
C THR A 53 -4.66 19.65 -25.86
N THR A 54 -3.46 19.29 -25.40
CA THR A 54 -2.55 18.39 -26.14
C THR A 54 -2.06 17.28 -25.21
N PHE A 55 -1.96 16.07 -25.74
CA PHE A 55 -1.40 14.94 -24.98
C PHE A 55 0.07 15.18 -24.61
N PHE A 56 0.89 15.53 -25.60
CA PHE A 56 2.30 15.87 -25.36
C PHE A 56 2.45 17.35 -24.98
N PRO A 57 3.36 17.68 -24.04
CA PRO A 57 3.73 19.06 -23.76
C PRO A 57 4.24 19.80 -25.00
N LYS A 58 3.88 21.06 -25.19
CA LYS A 58 4.46 21.93 -26.22
C LYS A 58 5.86 22.41 -25.82
N THR A 59 6.04 22.61 -24.50
CA THR A 59 7.33 22.98 -23.91
C THR A 59 7.62 22.07 -22.71
N TYR A 60 8.88 21.69 -22.53
CA TYR A 60 9.35 20.86 -21.42
C TYR A 60 10.13 21.70 -20.43
N THR A 61 9.88 21.49 -19.14
CA THR A 61 10.56 22.23 -18.06
C THR A 61 10.71 21.36 -16.81
N ILE A 62 11.75 21.63 -16.02
CA ILE A 62 11.93 21.10 -14.67
C ILE A 62 11.41 22.07 -13.58
N ASN A 63 10.94 23.25 -13.97
CA ASN A 63 10.53 24.31 -13.04
C ASN A 63 9.37 23.86 -12.12
N ASN A 64 8.54 22.90 -12.55
CA ASN A 64 7.48 22.35 -11.71
C ASN A 64 8.04 21.66 -10.47
N TYR A 65 9.14 20.93 -10.62
CA TYR A 65 9.85 20.31 -9.50
C TYR A 65 10.57 21.38 -8.66
N VAL A 66 11.25 22.34 -9.29
CA VAL A 66 11.89 23.44 -8.55
C VAL A 66 10.85 24.17 -7.72
N LYS A 67 9.72 24.57 -8.31
CA LYS A 67 8.61 25.24 -7.62
C LYS A 67 8.07 24.37 -6.48
N LEU A 68 7.85 23.08 -6.71
CA LEU A 68 7.34 22.13 -5.71
C LEU A 68 8.19 22.09 -4.44
N PHE A 69 9.52 22.16 -4.59
CA PHE A 69 10.46 22.08 -3.47
C PHE A 69 10.83 23.42 -2.84
N THR A 70 10.66 24.54 -3.55
CA THR A 70 11.10 25.88 -3.09
C THR A 70 9.97 26.82 -2.74
N ASP A 71 8.82 26.72 -3.42
CA ASP A 71 7.68 27.62 -3.21
C ASP A 71 6.82 27.15 -2.03
N THR A 72 6.88 27.89 -0.94
CA THR A 72 6.13 27.61 0.29
C THR A 72 4.88 28.50 0.46
N SER A 73 4.46 29.21 -0.58
CA SER A 73 3.36 30.18 -0.51
C SER A 73 2.02 29.54 -0.11
N ILE A 74 1.74 28.32 -0.60
CA ILE A 74 0.50 27.61 -0.26
C ILE A 74 0.72 26.37 0.59
N LEU A 75 1.91 25.75 0.48
CA LEU A 75 2.26 24.51 1.20
C LEU A 75 3.78 24.32 1.24
N ASN A 76 4.25 23.55 2.21
CA ASN A 76 5.65 23.15 2.31
C ASN A 76 5.78 21.67 1.96
N PHE A 77 5.96 21.36 0.66
CA PHE A 77 6.01 19.98 0.17
C PHE A 77 7.13 19.15 0.79
N PRO A 78 8.39 19.62 0.92
CA PRO A 78 9.44 18.86 1.58
C PRO A 78 9.07 18.41 2.98
N LYS A 79 8.46 19.32 3.77
CA LYS A 79 8.03 19.01 5.15
C LYS A 79 6.91 17.98 5.17
N MET A 80 5.93 18.08 4.28
CA MET A 80 4.85 17.11 4.13
C MET A 80 5.38 15.74 3.71
N PHE A 81 6.36 15.71 2.80
CA PHE A 81 7.00 14.47 2.37
C PHE A 81 7.71 13.77 3.55
N VAL A 82 8.50 14.51 4.32
CA VAL A 82 9.17 13.99 5.52
C VAL A 82 8.16 13.53 6.57
N ASN A 83 7.10 14.28 6.82
CA ASN A 83 6.02 13.87 7.73
C ASN A 83 5.43 12.53 7.31
N THR A 84 5.02 12.40 6.04
CA THR A 84 4.42 11.18 5.52
C THR A 84 5.40 10.01 5.57
N PHE A 85 6.66 10.23 5.22
CA PHE A 85 7.69 9.21 5.23
C PHE A 85 7.93 8.65 6.65
N ILE A 86 8.03 9.53 7.65
CA ILE A 86 8.15 9.13 9.07
C ILE A 86 6.92 8.33 9.50
N ILE A 87 5.73 8.85 9.24
CA ILE A 87 4.47 8.17 9.58
C ILE A 87 4.41 6.80 8.91
N ALA A 88 4.75 6.70 7.62
CA ALA A 88 4.71 5.46 6.86
C ALA A 88 5.68 4.40 7.40
N ILE A 89 6.91 4.78 7.77
CA ILE A 89 7.89 3.84 8.35
C ILE A 89 7.37 3.27 9.67
N PHE A 90 6.97 4.14 10.60
CA PHE A 90 6.52 3.68 11.92
C PHE A 90 5.21 2.89 11.83
N THR A 91 4.26 3.33 10.99
CA THR A 91 3.04 2.56 10.70
C THR A 91 3.38 1.18 10.14
N CYS A 92 4.28 1.10 9.17
CA CYS A 92 4.68 -0.16 8.54
C CYS A 92 5.26 -1.13 9.59
N ILE A 93 6.16 -0.67 10.44
CA ILE A 93 6.80 -1.50 11.49
C ILE A 93 5.73 -2.00 12.48
N ILE A 94 4.96 -1.07 13.06
CA ILE A 94 3.97 -1.40 14.10
C ILE A 94 2.87 -2.30 13.52
N SER A 95 2.31 -1.96 12.35
CA SER A 95 1.27 -2.76 11.71
C SER A 95 1.77 -4.16 11.37
N THR A 96 2.98 -4.29 10.82
CA THR A 96 3.52 -5.60 10.44
C THR A 96 3.68 -6.49 11.67
N ILE A 97 4.28 -5.97 12.76
CA ILE A 97 4.43 -6.73 14.01
C ILE A 97 3.06 -7.13 14.55
N PHE A 98 2.12 -6.20 14.59
CA PHE A 98 0.78 -6.44 15.14
C PHE A 98 0.01 -7.47 14.29
N VAL A 99 -0.06 -7.28 12.98
CA VAL A 99 -0.78 -8.18 12.06
C VAL A 99 -0.21 -9.59 12.12
N LEU A 100 1.11 -9.75 12.06
CA LEU A 100 1.74 -11.06 12.09
C LEU A 100 1.55 -11.76 13.45
N SER A 101 1.69 -11.04 14.54
CA SER A 101 1.51 -11.60 15.91
C SER A 101 0.08 -12.06 16.13
N VAL A 102 -0.91 -11.21 15.79
CA VAL A 102 -2.33 -11.55 15.94
C VAL A 102 -2.70 -12.70 15.00
N SER A 103 -2.26 -12.67 13.74
CA SER A 103 -2.55 -13.71 12.76
C SER A 103 -1.99 -15.06 13.17
N TYR A 104 -0.75 -15.09 13.66
CA TYR A 104 -0.11 -16.31 14.15
C TYR A 104 -0.88 -16.88 15.35
N THR A 105 -1.19 -16.04 16.35
CA THR A 105 -1.98 -16.44 17.51
C THR A 105 -3.34 -17.00 17.12
N MET A 106 -4.05 -16.30 16.22
CA MET A 106 -5.37 -16.71 15.74
C MET A 106 -5.34 -17.93 14.82
N SER A 107 -4.21 -18.23 14.15
CA SER A 107 -4.06 -19.42 13.31
C SER A 107 -3.63 -20.65 14.12
N ARG A 108 -2.62 -20.50 14.99
CA ARG A 108 -1.89 -21.62 15.60
C ARG A 108 -2.26 -21.92 17.05
N MET A 109 -2.72 -20.90 17.80
CA MET A 109 -3.05 -21.11 19.21
C MET A 109 -4.52 -21.47 19.40
N ARG A 110 -4.80 -22.31 20.40
CA ARG A 110 -6.17 -22.67 20.82
C ARG A 110 -6.47 -21.99 22.16
N PHE A 111 -7.51 -21.15 22.19
CA PHE A 111 -8.03 -20.52 23.41
C PHE A 111 -9.52 -20.22 23.25
N ASN A 112 -10.23 -20.19 24.36
CA ASN A 112 -11.70 -20.12 24.37
C ASN A 112 -12.26 -18.90 23.68
N MET A 113 -11.60 -17.72 23.79
CA MET A 113 -12.05 -16.46 23.21
C MET A 113 -11.69 -16.27 21.72
N ARG A 114 -11.04 -17.24 21.07
CA ARG A 114 -10.61 -17.13 19.68
C ARG A 114 -11.76 -16.86 18.72
N LYS A 115 -12.83 -17.67 18.76
CA LYS A 115 -14.00 -17.49 17.90
C LYS A 115 -14.77 -16.19 18.18
N PRO A 116 -15.14 -15.90 19.46
CA PRO A 116 -15.77 -14.63 19.80
C PRO A 116 -14.97 -13.41 19.33
N PHE A 117 -13.65 -13.38 19.58
CA PHE A 117 -12.79 -12.28 19.14
C PHE A 117 -12.81 -12.10 17.61
N MET A 118 -12.68 -13.19 16.84
CA MET A 118 -12.75 -13.13 15.40
C MET A 118 -14.08 -12.60 14.89
N ASN A 119 -15.20 -13.03 15.47
CA ASN A 119 -16.53 -12.56 15.08
C ASN A 119 -16.70 -11.06 15.38
N VAL A 120 -16.30 -10.60 16.56
CA VAL A 120 -16.33 -9.18 16.93
C VAL A 120 -15.47 -8.36 15.98
N ALA A 121 -14.22 -8.79 15.71
CA ALA A 121 -13.34 -8.08 14.80
C ALA A 121 -13.90 -8.00 13.38
N MET A 122 -14.57 -9.06 12.90
CA MET A 122 -15.24 -9.06 11.59
C MET A 122 -16.42 -8.09 11.57
N ILE A 123 -17.26 -8.08 12.61
CA ILE A 123 -18.40 -7.15 12.71
C ILE A 123 -17.91 -5.72 12.74
N LEU A 124 -16.87 -5.41 13.55
CA LEU A 124 -16.27 -4.07 13.60
C LEU A 124 -15.66 -3.66 12.26
N GLY A 125 -15.08 -4.61 11.51
CA GLY A 125 -14.53 -4.37 10.18
C GLY A 125 -15.57 -4.05 9.10
N LEU A 126 -16.85 -4.36 9.32
CA LEU A 126 -17.95 -4.00 8.42
C LEU A 126 -18.43 -2.56 8.61
N PHE A 127 -18.09 -1.91 9.74
CA PHE A 127 -18.43 -0.51 9.93
C PHE A 127 -17.65 0.39 8.98
N PRO A 128 -18.32 1.32 8.28
CA PRO A 128 -17.63 2.27 7.42
C PRO A 128 -16.63 3.11 8.23
N SER A 129 -15.37 3.11 7.82
CA SER A 129 -14.28 3.79 8.54
C SER A 129 -14.53 5.29 8.76
N PHE A 130 -15.23 5.95 7.82
CA PHE A 130 -15.58 7.36 7.96
C PHE A 130 -16.56 7.65 9.12
N MET A 131 -17.39 6.68 9.51
CA MET A 131 -18.32 6.85 10.66
C MET A 131 -17.57 6.90 11.98
N SER A 132 -16.51 6.11 12.12
CA SER A 132 -15.68 6.09 13.33
C SER A 132 -14.68 7.25 13.40
N MET A 133 -14.43 7.94 12.29
CA MET A 133 -13.39 8.96 12.17
C MET A 133 -13.55 10.11 13.16
N ILE A 134 -14.78 10.63 13.34
CA ILE A 134 -15.05 11.71 14.27
C ILE A 134 -14.84 11.24 15.72
N ALA A 135 -15.31 10.03 16.04
CA ALA A 135 -15.11 9.45 17.37
C ALA A 135 -13.61 9.25 17.67
N VAL A 136 -12.85 8.71 16.71
CA VAL A 136 -11.39 8.53 16.81
C VAL A 136 -10.71 9.88 17.05
N TYR A 137 -11.09 10.93 16.34
CA TYR A 137 -10.54 12.27 16.57
C TYR A 137 -10.77 12.76 18.01
N TYR A 138 -12.00 12.60 18.54
CA TYR A 138 -12.31 13.03 19.92
C TYR A 138 -11.56 12.19 20.97
N ILE A 139 -11.40 10.89 20.72
CA ILE A 139 -10.58 10.01 21.59
C ILE A 139 -9.13 10.49 21.59
N LEU A 140 -8.54 10.74 20.43
CA LEU A 140 -7.16 11.24 20.31
C LEU A 140 -7.00 12.61 20.98
N LYS A 141 -8.01 13.48 20.85
CA LYS A 141 -8.03 14.78 21.51
C LYS A 141 -8.08 14.62 23.05
N ALA A 142 -8.92 13.75 23.57
CA ALA A 142 -8.99 13.45 24.99
C ALA A 142 -7.68 12.88 25.55
N LEU A 143 -6.90 12.16 24.70
CA LEU A 143 -5.58 11.63 25.05
C LEU A 143 -4.45 12.65 24.86
N GLY A 144 -4.73 13.89 24.43
CA GLY A 144 -3.73 14.92 24.15
C GLY A 144 -2.91 14.67 22.88
N LEU A 145 -3.36 13.78 22.00
CA LEU A 145 -2.64 13.39 20.78
C LEU A 145 -3.04 14.19 19.53
N ALA A 146 -4.08 15.03 19.61
CA ALA A 146 -4.64 15.74 18.46
C ALA A 146 -4.03 17.15 18.24
N GLU A 147 -2.94 17.50 18.91
CA GLU A 147 -2.34 18.84 18.86
C GLU A 147 -0.81 18.79 18.76
N GLY A 148 -0.23 19.76 18.06
CA GLY A 148 1.20 19.94 17.94
C GLY A 148 1.94 18.69 17.41
N SER A 149 3.11 18.40 17.94
CA SER A 149 3.95 17.27 17.49
C SER A 149 3.31 15.89 17.68
N MET A 150 2.33 15.79 18.59
CA MET A 150 1.58 14.56 18.86
C MET A 150 0.69 14.13 17.69
N ILE A 151 0.36 15.03 16.76
CA ILE A 151 -0.41 14.71 15.55
C ILE A 151 0.27 13.59 14.75
N ARG A 152 1.60 13.55 14.64
CA ARG A 152 2.31 12.46 13.95
C ARG A 152 2.08 11.13 14.65
N ILE A 153 2.12 11.11 15.99
CA ILE A 153 1.85 9.92 16.80
C ILE A 153 0.40 9.48 16.63
N ALA A 154 -0.54 10.43 16.64
CA ALA A 154 -1.94 10.16 16.38
C ALA A 154 -2.15 9.47 15.01
N LEU A 155 -1.53 9.97 13.95
CA LEU A 155 -1.60 9.38 12.61
C LEU A 155 -0.98 7.98 12.57
N ILE A 156 0.18 7.77 13.21
CA ILE A 156 0.81 6.45 13.31
C ILE A 156 -0.12 5.47 14.02
N VAL A 157 -0.72 5.87 15.15
CA VAL A 157 -1.66 5.03 15.91
C VAL A 157 -2.88 4.68 15.07
N VAL A 158 -3.51 5.66 14.41
CA VAL A 158 -4.71 5.45 13.58
C VAL A 158 -4.41 4.51 12.41
N PHE A 159 -3.34 4.76 11.66
CA PHE A 159 -3.00 3.92 10.52
C PHE A 159 -2.56 2.51 10.95
N SER A 160 -1.90 2.39 12.11
CA SER A 160 -1.52 1.08 12.65
C SER A 160 -2.75 0.31 13.15
N ALA A 161 -3.71 0.98 13.81
CA ALA A 161 -4.96 0.37 14.26
C ALA A 161 -5.86 -0.06 13.09
N GLY A 162 -5.87 0.69 12.00
CA GLY A 162 -6.60 0.36 10.77
C GLY A 162 -6.19 -0.97 10.12
N SER A 163 -5.01 -1.48 10.45
CA SER A 163 -4.58 -2.82 10.02
C SER A 163 -5.29 -3.98 10.75
N GLY A 164 -6.20 -3.67 11.68
CA GLY A 164 -6.95 -4.67 12.45
C GLY A 164 -7.72 -5.70 11.62
N VAL A 165 -8.17 -5.34 10.39
CA VAL A 165 -8.80 -6.30 9.45
C VAL A 165 -7.74 -7.06 8.65
N GLY A 166 -6.56 -6.51 8.46
CA GLY A 166 -5.45 -7.14 7.71
C GLY A 166 -4.99 -8.47 8.31
N PHE A 167 -5.19 -8.68 9.63
CA PHE A 167 -4.84 -9.96 10.24
C PHE A 167 -5.66 -11.15 9.71
N TYR A 168 -6.88 -10.93 9.18
CA TYR A 168 -7.66 -12.01 8.57
C TYR A 168 -6.99 -12.56 7.32
N VAL A 169 -6.46 -11.68 6.47
CA VAL A 169 -5.75 -12.08 5.24
C VAL A 169 -4.49 -12.85 5.60
N ALA A 170 -3.71 -12.33 6.54
CA ALA A 170 -2.49 -12.99 7.00
C ALA A 170 -2.78 -14.31 7.73
N LYS A 171 -3.83 -14.36 8.56
CA LYS A 171 -4.29 -15.60 9.19
C LYS A 171 -4.72 -16.64 8.15
N GLY A 172 -5.50 -16.23 7.14
CA GLY A 172 -5.90 -17.11 6.05
C GLY A 172 -4.70 -17.76 5.36
N PHE A 173 -3.64 -16.98 5.12
CA PHE A 173 -2.40 -17.50 4.58
C PHE A 173 -1.71 -18.49 5.55
N PHE A 174 -1.59 -18.14 6.83
CA PHE A 174 -1.00 -19.03 7.82
C PHE A 174 -1.77 -20.36 7.95
N ASP A 175 -3.09 -20.34 7.77
CA ASP A 175 -3.91 -21.56 7.81
C ASP A 175 -3.62 -22.51 6.64
N THR A 176 -3.04 -22.06 5.53
CA THR A 176 -2.64 -22.91 4.39
C THR A 176 -1.36 -23.71 4.66
N ILE A 177 -0.55 -23.30 5.65
CA ILE A 177 0.67 -23.99 6.02
C ILE A 177 0.31 -25.25 6.85
N PRO A 178 0.77 -26.44 6.47
CA PRO A 178 0.45 -27.67 7.20
C PRO A 178 0.87 -27.61 8.68
N LYS A 179 -0.06 -27.89 9.59
CA LYS A 179 0.21 -27.88 11.05
C LYS A 179 1.21 -28.96 11.47
N ALA A 180 1.32 -30.04 10.69
CA ALA A 180 2.28 -31.10 10.92
C ALA A 180 3.73 -30.59 11.00
N LEU A 181 4.07 -29.49 10.29
CA LEU A 181 5.40 -28.87 10.39
C LEU A 181 5.64 -28.26 11.78
N ASP A 182 4.62 -27.60 12.34
CA ASP A 182 4.71 -27.03 13.69
C ASP A 182 4.78 -28.13 14.75
N GLU A 183 3.98 -29.20 14.58
CA GLU A 183 3.93 -30.36 15.48
C GLU A 183 5.25 -31.14 15.51
N ALA A 184 5.83 -31.40 14.33
CA ALA A 184 7.14 -32.05 14.24
C ALA A 184 8.23 -31.22 14.95
N ALA A 185 8.28 -29.92 14.70
CA ALA A 185 9.25 -29.04 15.35
C ALA A 185 9.09 -28.99 16.88
N ILE A 186 7.86 -29.03 17.38
CA ILE A 186 7.60 -29.09 18.83
C ILE A 186 8.08 -30.41 19.42
N ILE A 187 7.88 -31.53 18.72
CA ILE A 187 8.40 -32.86 19.13
C ILE A 187 9.92 -32.82 19.19
N ASP A 188 10.58 -32.12 18.25
CA ASP A 188 12.02 -31.91 18.22
C ASP A 188 12.52 -30.91 19.29
N GLY A 189 11.64 -30.42 20.18
CA GLY A 189 11.97 -29.55 21.28
C GLY A 189 11.99 -28.05 20.94
N ALA A 190 11.51 -27.63 19.77
CA ALA A 190 11.44 -26.22 19.42
C ALA A 190 10.39 -25.47 20.26
N THR A 191 10.73 -24.30 20.72
CA THR A 191 9.79 -23.35 21.34
C THR A 191 8.83 -22.76 20.31
N ARG A 192 7.65 -22.28 20.72
CA ARG A 192 6.69 -21.61 19.82
C ARG A 192 7.29 -20.43 19.07
N TRP A 193 8.20 -19.70 19.69
CA TRP A 193 8.94 -18.60 19.06
C TRP A 193 9.88 -19.11 17.95
N GLN A 194 10.55 -20.22 18.19
CA GLN A 194 11.39 -20.87 17.17
C GLN A 194 10.56 -21.40 16.00
N VAL A 195 9.40 -22.03 16.27
CA VAL A 195 8.46 -22.44 15.24
C VAL A 195 8.02 -21.24 14.40
N PHE A 196 7.62 -20.14 15.03
CA PHE A 196 7.23 -18.93 14.31
C PHE A 196 8.37 -18.40 13.44
N THR A 197 9.54 -18.16 14.03
CA THR A 197 10.65 -17.47 13.34
C THR A 197 11.39 -18.33 12.33
N LYS A 198 11.50 -19.66 12.58
CA LYS A 198 12.28 -20.56 11.74
C LYS A 198 11.45 -21.35 10.72
N ILE A 199 10.13 -21.48 10.93
CA ILE A 199 9.25 -22.28 10.07
C ILE A 199 8.15 -21.39 9.48
N THR A 200 7.24 -20.86 10.33
CA THR A 200 6.04 -20.20 9.84
C THR A 200 6.37 -18.89 9.10
N ALA A 201 7.20 -18.01 9.65
CA ALA A 201 7.53 -16.73 9.02
C ALA A 201 8.31 -16.90 7.70
N PRO A 202 9.34 -17.77 7.58
CA PRO A 202 10.00 -18.00 6.29
C PRO A 202 9.07 -18.56 5.21
N LEU A 203 8.14 -19.44 5.56
CA LEU A 203 7.13 -19.96 4.63
C LEU A 203 6.05 -18.92 4.28
N SER A 204 5.93 -17.89 5.09
CA SER A 204 4.92 -16.83 4.94
C SER A 204 5.48 -15.55 4.31
N LYS A 205 6.65 -15.57 3.69
CA LYS A 205 7.25 -14.39 3.05
C LYS A 205 6.28 -13.59 2.18
N PRO A 206 5.43 -14.20 1.33
CA PRO A 206 4.52 -13.43 0.47
C PRO A 206 3.54 -12.58 1.25
N ILE A 207 2.94 -13.11 2.32
CA ILE A 207 1.97 -12.36 3.13
C ILE A 207 2.65 -11.31 4.01
N ILE A 208 3.88 -11.56 4.45
CA ILE A 208 4.69 -10.57 5.17
C ILE A 208 4.97 -9.37 4.26
N VAL A 209 5.41 -9.62 3.04
CA VAL A 209 5.66 -8.58 2.03
C VAL A 209 4.39 -7.81 1.69
N TYR A 210 3.27 -8.51 1.49
CA TYR A 210 1.97 -7.87 1.29
C TYR A 210 1.62 -6.93 2.45
N THR A 211 1.79 -7.37 3.70
CA THR A 211 1.51 -6.57 4.90
C THR A 211 2.42 -5.34 4.96
N ILE A 212 3.71 -5.50 4.69
CA ILE A 212 4.68 -4.40 4.64
C ILE A 212 4.26 -3.36 3.59
N LEU A 213 3.98 -3.79 2.36
CA LEU A 213 3.59 -2.91 1.26
C LEU A 213 2.31 -2.14 1.59
N THR A 214 1.26 -2.83 2.01
CA THR A 214 -0.04 -2.19 2.29
C THR A 214 0.03 -1.22 3.46
N SER A 215 0.76 -1.58 4.53
CA SER A 215 0.93 -0.72 5.71
C SER A 215 1.81 0.50 5.42
N PHE A 216 2.83 0.36 4.58
CA PHE A 216 3.67 1.49 4.16
C PHE A 216 2.90 2.45 3.25
N MET A 217 2.09 1.93 2.33
CA MET A 217 1.33 2.74 1.37
C MET A 217 0.20 3.54 2.01
N GLY A 218 -0.42 3.02 3.08
CA GLY A 218 -1.59 3.65 3.71
C GLY A 218 -1.44 5.15 3.95
N PRO A 219 -0.43 5.64 4.68
CA PRO A 219 -0.23 7.06 4.96
C PRO A 219 0.03 7.93 3.73
N TRP A 220 0.49 7.36 2.60
CA TRP A 220 0.75 8.10 1.36
C TRP A 220 -0.51 8.42 0.58
N VAL A 221 -1.53 7.57 0.68
CA VAL A 221 -2.76 7.69 -0.12
C VAL A 221 -3.95 8.22 0.69
N ASP A 222 -3.90 8.12 2.02
CA ASP A 222 -4.99 8.58 2.85
C ASP A 222 -5.02 10.12 2.94
N PHE A 223 -6.13 10.68 2.51
CA PHE A 223 -6.43 12.10 2.62
C PHE A 223 -7.41 12.39 3.77
N ILE A 224 -8.42 11.53 3.94
CA ILE A 224 -9.59 11.83 4.77
C ILE A 224 -9.22 11.82 6.26
N PHE A 225 -8.66 10.74 6.76
CA PHE A 225 -8.22 10.65 8.17
C PHE A 225 -7.13 11.66 8.47
N ALA A 226 -6.13 11.77 7.57
CA ALA A 226 -5.05 12.73 7.73
C ALA A 226 -5.59 14.17 7.86
N LYS A 227 -6.55 14.57 7.00
CA LYS A 227 -7.15 15.91 7.03
C LYS A 227 -7.92 16.18 8.31
N VAL A 228 -8.68 15.17 8.80
CA VAL A 228 -9.47 15.32 10.04
C VAL A 228 -8.57 15.45 11.26
N ILE A 229 -7.48 14.68 11.33
CA ILE A 229 -6.56 14.70 12.49
C ILE A 229 -5.68 15.95 12.47
N CYS A 230 -5.12 16.32 11.30
CA CYS A 230 -4.28 17.52 11.16
C CYS A 230 -5.10 18.82 11.27
N ARG A 231 -6.39 18.82 10.89
CA ARG A 231 -7.27 20.01 10.86
C ARG A 231 -6.61 21.19 10.13
N ALA A 232 -6.36 22.29 10.85
CA ALA A 232 -5.76 23.51 10.31
C ALA A 232 -4.24 23.58 10.51
N ASP A 233 -3.62 22.62 11.23
CA ASP A 233 -2.19 22.64 11.51
C ASP A 233 -1.39 22.12 10.30
N ALA A 234 -1.14 23.04 9.36
CA ALA A 234 -0.42 22.74 8.12
C ALA A 234 1.01 22.23 8.36
N GLN A 235 1.56 22.40 9.56
CA GLN A 235 2.89 21.94 9.91
C GLN A 235 3.00 20.41 9.89
N TYR A 236 1.89 19.71 10.14
CA TYR A 236 1.85 18.23 10.21
C TYR A 236 1.11 17.59 9.03
N TYR A 237 0.77 18.36 8.01
CA TYR A 237 0.11 17.81 6.82
C TYR A 237 0.92 16.70 6.17
N THR A 238 0.21 15.70 5.65
CA THR A 238 0.75 14.65 4.79
C THR A 238 0.79 15.10 3.33
N VAL A 239 1.52 14.37 2.50
CA VAL A 239 1.61 14.69 1.05
C VAL A 239 0.24 14.59 0.37
N SER A 240 -0.62 13.67 0.78
CA SER A 240 -1.97 13.53 0.23
C SER A 240 -2.81 14.81 0.43
N ILE A 241 -2.70 15.44 1.61
CA ILE A 241 -3.34 16.73 1.88
C ILE A 241 -2.74 17.83 1.00
N GLY A 242 -1.41 17.84 0.85
CA GLY A 242 -0.72 18.81 0.00
C GLY A 242 -1.08 18.68 -1.47
N LEU A 243 -1.09 17.46 -2.00
CA LEU A 243 -1.49 17.18 -3.38
C LEU A 243 -2.94 17.60 -3.64
N TRP A 244 -3.84 17.28 -2.71
CA TRP A 244 -5.24 17.72 -2.83
C TRP A 244 -5.37 19.25 -2.85
N LYS A 245 -4.62 19.95 -1.98
CA LYS A 245 -4.64 21.42 -1.94
C LYS A 245 -4.23 22.05 -3.25
N MET A 246 -3.28 21.46 -3.99
CA MET A 246 -2.88 21.95 -5.32
C MET A 246 -4.01 21.84 -6.36
N LEU A 247 -5.02 21.00 -6.14
CA LEU A 247 -6.18 20.80 -7.02
C LEU A 247 -7.40 21.63 -6.61
N GLU A 248 -7.34 22.34 -5.49
CA GLU A 248 -8.41 23.26 -5.09
C GLU A 248 -8.60 24.36 -6.14
N LYS A 249 -9.85 24.76 -6.36
CA LYS A 249 -10.23 25.72 -7.42
C LYS A 249 -9.37 27.00 -7.43
N GLU A 250 -8.91 27.42 -6.27
CA GLU A 250 -8.08 28.62 -6.08
C GLU A 250 -6.64 28.43 -6.63
N TYR A 251 -6.11 27.21 -6.61
CA TYR A 251 -4.70 26.92 -6.92
C TYR A 251 -4.50 26.11 -8.18
N ILE A 252 -5.51 25.43 -8.70
CA ILE A 252 -5.38 24.42 -9.76
C ILE A 252 -4.72 24.99 -11.03
N ASP A 253 -5.02 26.20 -11.42
CA ASP A 253 -4.46 26.79 -12.65
C ASP A 253 -2.95 27.07 -12.57
N SER A 254 -2.43 27.27 -11.35
CA SER A 254 -1.01 27.58 -11.14
C SER A 254 -0.20 26.42 -10.57
N TRP A 255 -0.88 25.37 -10.04
CA TRP A 255 -0.24 24.26 -9.34
C TRP A 255 -0.53 22.88 -9.93
N TYR A 256 -1.33 22.77 -10.98
CA TYR A 256 -1.68 21.49 -11.59
C TYR A 256 -0.45 20.68 -12.06
N THR A 257 0.51 21.36 -12.71
CA THR A 257 1.76 20.72 -13.15
C THR A 257 2.68 20.36 -11.97
N CYS A 258 2.65 21.15 -10.89
CA CYS A 258 3.34 20.82 -9.63
C CYS A 258 2.67 19.65 -8.91
N PHE A 259 1.33 19.53 -8.96
CA PHE A 259 0.62 18.33 -8.50
C PHE A 259 1.12 17.08 -9.23
N ALA A 260 1.25 17.13 -10.56
CA ALA A 260 1.78 16.01 -11.34
C ALA A 260 3.24 15.69 -10.94
N ALA A 261 4.09 16.70 -10.75
CA ALA A 261 5.45 16.52 -10.25
C ALA A 261 5.46 15.91 -8.84
N GLY A 262 4.58 16.38 -7.95
CA GLY A 262 4.40 15.83 -6.61
C GLY A 262 3.96 14.36 -6.63
N ALA A 263 3.01 14.00 -7.49
CA ALA A 263 2.56 12.63 -7.66
C ALA A 263 3.71 11.69 -8.12
N VAL A 264 4.56 12.15 -9.04
CA VAL A 264 5.76 11.41 -9.45
C VAL A 264 6.73 11.22 -8.28
N VAL A 265 7.04 12.29 -7.52
CA VAL A 265 7.94 12.22 -6.37
C VAL A 265 7.40 11.28 -5.28
N VAL A 266 6.10 11.35 -4.99
CA VAL A 266 5.42 10.49 -4.00
C VAL A 266 5.42 9.01 -4.41
N SER A 267 5.39 8.72 -5.71
CA SER A 267 5.43 7.34 -6.20
C SER A 267 6.81 6.68 -6.03
N ILE A 268 7.90 7.45 -5.91
CA ILE A 268 9.27 6.91 -5.85
C ILE A 268 9.50 5.99 -4.64
N PRO A 269 9.22 6.38 -3.38
CA PRO A 269 9.43 5.49 -2.23
C PRO A 269 8.61 4.21 -2.31
N ILE A 270 7.38 4.32 -2.83
CA ILE A 270 6.47 3.17 -3.00
C ILE A 270 7.01 2.22 -4.07
N ALA A 271 7.43 2.77 -5.22
CA ALA A 271 8.02 1.99 -6.30
C ALA A 271 9.31 1.29 -5.88
N ILE A 272 10.19 1.98 -5.15
CA ILE A 272 11.43 1.38 -4.60
C ILE A 272 11.08 0.20 -3.69
N LEU A 273 10.16 0.39 -2.74
CA LEU A 273 9.75 -0.69 -1.83
C LEU A 273 9.15 -1.87 -2.59
N PHE A 274 8.30 -1.60 -3.59
CA PHE A 274 7.73 -2.65 -4.44
C PHE A 274 8.81 -3.42 -5.22
N LEU A 275 9.73 -2.73 -5.88
CA LEU A 275 10.82 -3.36 -6.64
C LEU A 275 11.73 -4.22 -5.77
N LEU A 276 12.00 -3.81 -4.53
CA LEU A 276 12.79 -4.58 -3.58
C LEU A 276 12.08 -5.85 -3.11
N THR A 277 10.75 -5.84 -3.07
CA THR A 277 9.94 -6.90 -2.46
C THR A 277 9.22 -7.79 -3.48
N GLN A 278 9.08 -7.38 -4.74
CA GLN A 278 8.30 -8.08 -5.78
C GLN A 278 8.68 -9.56 -5.97
N LYS A 279 9.96 -9.91 -5.85
CA LYS A 279 10.42 -11.30 -6.00
C LYS A 279 9.77 -12.24 -4.98
N PHE A 280 9.58 -11.80 -3.76
CA PHE A 280 8.97 -12.61 -2.70
C PHE A 280 7.46 -12.78 -2.91
N TYR A 281 6.83 -11.82 -3.59
CA TYR A 281 5.42 -11.88 -3.96
C TYR A 281 5.18 -12.88 -5.09
N VAL A 282 6.01 -12.84 -6.13
CA VAL A 282 5.93 -13.75 -7.30
C VAL A 282 6.21 -15.20 -6.90
N ASP A 283 7.24 -15.43 -6.09
CA ASP A 283 7.61 -16.78 -5.62
C ASP A 283 6.47 -17.43 -4.82
N GLY A 284 5.77 -16.65 -3.99
CA GLY A 284 4.64 -17.15 -3.21
C GLY A 284 3.41 -17.53 -4.04
N MET A 285 3.14 -16.79 -5.10
CA MET A 285 2.04 -17.09 -6.01
C MET A 285 2.33 -18.33 -6.88
N SER A 286 3.58 -18.51 -7.29
CA SER A 286 3.98 -19.67 -8.11
C SER A 286 3.96 -20.99 -7.32
N GLY A 287 4.18 -20.94 -6.00
CA GLY A 287 4.07 -22.11 -5.11
C GLY A 287 2.64 -22.59 -4.91
N ALA A 288 1.67 -21.67 -4.92
CA ALA A 288 0.25 -22.00 -4.74
C ALA A 288 -0.40 -22.67 -5.98
N VAL A 289 0.23 -22.56 -7.16
CA VAL A 289 -0.30 -23.12 -8.44
C VAL A 289 0.24 -24.52 -8.73
N LYS A 290 1.20 -25.02 -7.93
CA LYS A 290 1.81 -26.36 -8.11
C LYS A 290 1.24 -27.42 -7.16
N GLY A 291 0.18 -27.11 -6.42
CA GLY A 291 -0.55 -28.05 -5.57
C GLY A 291 -1.76 -28.64 -6.26
#